data_c33ddfe8597d9345e875982a725a3a82
#
_entry.id   c33ddfe8597d9345e875982a725a3a82
#
_cell.length_a   1.000
_cell.length_b   1.000
_cell.length_c   1.000
_cell.angle_alpha   90.00
_cell.angle_beta   90.00
_cell.angle_gamma   90.00
#
_symmetry.space_group_name_H-M   'P 1'
#
loop_
_entity.id
_entity.type
_entity.pdbx_description
1 polymer ?
#
loop_
_entity_poly.entity_id
_entity_poly.type
_entity_poly.pdbx_seq_one_letter_code
_entity_poly.pdbx_strand_id
1 'polypeptide(L)'
;MACSMAAMLALSACGSAASSTSTVASSSDAASTESTAASEASNEPVTITFAQYSGSGDNEQYLQQMVDNYMKENPNVTIDLQTYGYDDYFTQMTAKVSGGQAPDVFELDYQNFVSYAKKGALMPLDDILTKDGIDTSIYNDMALKAFSADGVQYGVPDSFSNVVLIYNKDLFDQAGIDYPTDDWKWEDAMAAAEKIRALGDNIYGYYHPISFNEFYKTVKQNGGSLFNDDFTEFTMDTPENIETLQYMVDMQQKTNVMPTEEQMAGMGDWDLFES
;
A
#
# COMPACT_ATOMS: atom_id res chain seq x y z
N MET A 1 22.67 -46.52 -2.40
CA MET A 1 22.15 -47.55 -1.46
C MET A 1 20.73 -47.15 -1.13
N ALA A 2 19.86 -48.04 -1.51
CA ALA A 2 18.42 -47.96 -1.36
C ALA A 2 17.99 -48.15 0.11
N CYS A 3 16.87 -47.54 0.49
CA CYS A 3 15.81 -48.27 1.18
C CYS A 3 14.53 -47.44 1.16
N SER A 4 13.59 -47.96 0.42
CA SER A 4 12.17 -47.66 0.44
C SER A 4 11.53 -48.16 1.74
N MET A 5 10.49 -47.46 2.22
CA MET A 5 9.38 -48.13 2.89
C MET A 5 8.10 -47.32 2.78
N ALA A 6 7.19 -47.85 1.98
CA ALA A 6 5.79 -47.50 1.90
C ALA A 6 5.02 -48.15 3.06
N ALA A 7 4.04 -47.45 3.60
CA ALA A 7 2.96 -48.10 4.35
C ALA A 7 1.64 -47.39 4.03
N MET A 8 0.85 -48.09 3.21
CA MET A 8 -0.60 -47.88 3.04
C MET A 8 -1.33 -48.43 4.27
N LEU A 9 -2.35 -47.75 4.72
CA LEU A 9 -3.45 -48.34 5.46
C LEU A 9 -4.76 -47.68 5.02
N ALA A 10 -5.48 -48.48 4.24
CA ALA A 10 -6.89 -48.30 3.95
C ALA A 10 -7.70 -49.00 5.02
N LEU A 11 -8.76 -48.40 5.49
CA LEU A 11 -9.87 -49.11 6.10
C LEU A 11 -11.20 -48.44 5.74
N SER A 12 -11.94 -49.22 5.05
CA SER A 12 -13.35 -49.18 4.68
C SER A 12 -14.27 -49.40 5.88
N ALA A 13 -15.50 -48.90 5.82
CA ALA A 13 -16.73 -49.66 5.83
C ALA A 13 -17.93 -48.80 6.16
N CYS A 14 -18.89 -48.80 5.27
CA CYS A 14 -20.26 -49.40 5.38
C CYS A 14 -21.12 -48.79 6.48
N GLY A 15 -22.25 -48.30 6.22
CA GLY A 15 -23.46 -48.58 5.47
C GLY A 15 -24.60 -48.00 6.30
N SER A 16 -25.66 -47.55 5.87
CA SER A 16 -26.86 -48.17 5.37
C SER A 16 -27.94 -47.10 5.17
N ALA A 17 -28.66 -47.28 4.09
CA ALA A 17 -29.83 -46.53 3.69
C ALA A 17 -31.07 -46.83 4.57
N ALA A 18 -31.93 -45.83 4.70
CA ALA A 18 -33.37 -46.12 4.81
C ALA A 18 -34.16 -44.95 4.21
N SER A 19 -34.83 -45.26 3.13
CA SER A 19 -35.91 -44.50 2.49
C SER A 19 -37.14 -44.48 3.36
N SER A 20 -37.87 -43.36 3.36
CA SER A 20 -39.34 -43.43 3.40
C SER A 20 -39.94 -42.16 2.77
N THR A 21 -40.75 -42.43 1.81
CA THR A 21 -41.61 -41.61 0.94
C THR A 21 -42.85 -41.11 1.68
N SER A 22 -43.39 -40.02 1.04
CA SER A 22 -44.80 -39.57 0.97
C SER A 22 -45.22 -38.51 2.01
N THR A 23 -45.99 -37.51 1.71
CA THR A 23 -47.00 -37.19 0.69
C THR A 23 -47.37 -35.72 0.78
N VAL A 24 -47.82 -35.18 -0.33
CA VAL A 24 -48.40 -33.86 -0.63
C VAL A 24 -49.56 -33.46 0.31
N ALA A 25 -49.62 -32.19 0.72
CA ALA A 25 -50.89 -31.44 0.78
C ALA A 25 -50.67 -29.94 0.86
N SER A 26 -51.45 -29.28 0.12
CA SER A 26 -51.72 -27.94 -0.37
C SER A 26 -51.97 -26.85 0.66
N SER A 27 -51.58 -25.65 0.27
CA SER A 27 -52.22 -24.34 0.43
C SER A 27 -52.48 -23.75 1.81
N SER A 28 -51.87 -22.57 2.05
CA SER A 28 -52.66 -21.31 2.23
C SER A 28 -51.73 -20.12 2.43
N ASP A 29 -52.15 -19.00 1.83
CA ASP A 29 -51.62 -17.66 1.96
C ASP A 29 -51.27 -17.23 3.38
N ALA A 30 -50.09 -16.65 3.57
CA ALA A 30 -49.87 -15.72 4.65
C ALA A 30 -48.86 -14.66 4.23
N ALA A 31 -49.26 -13.45 4.36
CA ALA A 31 -48.61 -12.19 4.07
C ALA A 31 -47.14 -12.13 4.44
N SER A 32 -46.34 -11.69 3.47
CA SER A 32 -44.96 -11.25 3.70
C SER A 32 -44.96 -9.99 4.55
N THR A 33 -44.64 -10.14 5.81
CA THR A 33 -44.14 -9.07 6.65
C THR A 33 -42.63 -8.99 6.33
N GLU A 34 -42.23 -7.92 5.66
CA GLU A 34 -40.82 -7.52 5.62
C GLU A 34 -40.32 -7.31 7.03
N SER A 35 -39.64 -8.27 7.55
CA SER A 35 -38.82 -8.11 8.74
C SER A 35 -37.53 -7.44 8.31
N THR A 36 -37.44 -6.13 8.47
CA THR A 36 -36.18 -5.42 8.60
C THR A 36 -35.49 -5.95 9.86
N ALA A 37 -34.77 -7.04 9.71
CA ALA A 37 -33.83 -7.49 10.73
C ALA A 37 -32.62 -6.53 10.67
N ALA A 38 -32.69 -5.45 11.45
CA ALA A 38 -31.47 -4.83 11.92
C ALA A 38 -30.67 -5.95 12.60
N SER A 39 -29.45 -6.19 12.12
CA SER A 39 -28.51 -7.08 12.78
C SER A 39 -28.28 -6.51 14.18
N GLU A 40 -28.86 -7.12 15.21
CA GLU A 40 -28.48 -6.83 16.58
C GLU A 40 -27.00 -7.21 16.69
N ALA A 41 -26.14 -6.18 16.89
CA ALA A 41 -24.74 -6.39 17.19
C ALA A 41 -24.67 -7.31 18.40
N SER A 42 -24.01 -8.46 18.28
CA SER A 42 -23.87 -9.38 19.40
C SER A 42 -23.08 -8.67 20.50
N ASN A 43 -23.64 -8.60 21.72
CA ASN A 43 -22.96 -8.03 22.89
C ASN A 43 -21.93 -8.99 23.49
N GLU A 44 -21.56 -10.06 22.77
CA GLU A 44 -20.55 -11.01 23.24
C GLU A 44 -19.15 -10.37 23.13
N PRO A 45 -18.29 -10.54 24.13
CA PRO A 45 -16.92 -10.05 24.06
C PRO A 45 -16.17 -10.70 22.88
N VAL A 46 -15.51 -9.86 22.07
CA VAL A 46 -14.68 -10.31 20.96
C VAL A 46 -13.31 -9.64 21.06
N THR A 47 -12.26 -10.40 20.75
CA THR A 47 -10.90 -9.87 20.57
C THR A 47 -10.54 -9.92 19.10
N ILE A 48 -10.07 -8.80 18.58
CA ILE A 48 -9.61 -8.62 17.19
C ILE A 48 -8.12 -8.35 17.24
N THR A 49 -7.34 -9.16 16.53
CA THR A 49 -5.91 -8.94 16.35
C THR A 49 -5.67 -7.99 15.17
N PHE A 50 -4.96 -6.88 15.43
CA PHE A 50 -4.60 -5.91 14.41
C PHE A 50 -3.09 -5.76 14.31
N ALA A 51 -2.49 -6.19 13.21
CA ALA A 51 -1.07 -6.08 12.94
C ALA A 51 -0.77 -4.94 11.97
N GLN A 52 0.21 -4.11 12.30
CA GLN A 52 0.58 -2.94 11.52
C GLN A 52 2.07 -2.57 11.66
N TYR A 53 2.58 -1.75 10.75
CA TYR A 53 3.93 -1.22 10.72
C TYR A 53 3.99 0.31 10.69
N SER A 54 2.95 0.98 10.23
CA SER A 54 2.92 2.44 10.07
C SER A 54 2.86 3.21 11.39
N GLY A 55 2.39 2.57 12.45
CA GLY A 55 2.37 3.14 13.80
C GLY A 55 3.68 3.01 14.57
N SER A 56 4.81 2.71 13.90
CA SER A 56 6.11 2.68 14.57
C SER A 56 6.64 4.09 14.85
N GLY A 57 7.52 4.21 15.87
CA GLY A 57 8.09 5.49 16.29
C GLY A 57 7.05 6.44 16.89
N ASP A 58 7.09 7.72 16.52
CA ASP A 58 6.22 8.76 17.09
C ASP A 58 4.72 8.56 16.74
N ASN A 59 4.41 7.78 15.72
CA ASN A 59 3.03 7.49 15.33
C ASN A 59 2.36 6.43 16.21
N GLU A 60 3.12 5.64 16.96
CA GLU A 60 2.59 4.57 17.82
C GLU A 60 1.55 5.09 18.81
N GLN A 61 1.84 6.20 19.47
CA GLN A 61 0.92 6.82 20.43
C GLN A 61 -0.40 7.28 19.81
N TYR A 62 -0.39 7.75 18.58
CA TYR A 62 -1.60 8.18 17.87
C TYR A 62 -2.46 6.99 17.48
N LEU A 63 -1.85 5.93 16.98
CA LEU A 63 -2.56 4.71 16.65
C LEU A 63 -3.13 4.04 17.89
N GLN A 64 -2.37 3.97 18.98
CA GLN A 64 -2.89 3.45 20.26
C GLN A 64 -4.08 4.28 20.74
N GLN A 65 -4.04 5.60 20.63
CA GLN A 65 -5.17 6.46 20.98
C GLN A 65 -6.40 6.20 20.11
N MET A 66 -6.23 5.94 18.82
CA MET A 66 -7.34 5.57 17.93
C MET A 66 -7.98 4.25 18.36
N VAL A 67 -7.15 3.24 18.65
CA VAL A 67 -7.59 1.94 19.16
C VAL A 67 -8.34 2.07 20.49
N ASP A 68 -7.80 2.84 21.43
CA ASP A 68 -8.43 3.09 22.74
C ASP A 68 -9.77 3.79 22.61
N ASN A 69 -9.90 4.76 21.70
CA ASN A 69 -11.15 5.44 21.42
C ASN A 69 -12.18 4.47 20.84
N TYR A 70 -11.78 3.63 19.91
CA TYR A 70 -12.66 2.62 19.32
C TYR A 70 -13.19 1.63 20.38
N MET A 71 -12.31 1.11 21.23
CA MET A 71 -12.68 0.20 22.32
C MET A 71 -13.59 0.88 23.35
N LYS A 72 -13.41 2.17 23.60
CA LYS A 72 -14.27 2.95 24.48
C LYS A 72 -15.72 3.09 23.93
N GLU A 73 -15.84 3.25 22.62
CA GLU A 73 -17.14 3.32 21.93
C GLU A 73 -17.76 1.93 21.74
N ASN A 74 -16.94 0.88 21.72
CA ASN A 74 -17.33 -0.51 21.51
C ASN A 74 -16.83 -1.40 22.67
N PRO A 75 -17.45 -1.33 23.85
CA PRO A 75 -16.92 -1.94 25.07
C PRO A 75 -16.90 -3.47 25.08
N ASN A 76 -17.58 -4.12 24.13
CA ASN A 76 -17.52 -5.56 23.89
C ASN A 76 -16.37 -5.97 22.97
N VAL A 77 -15.63 -5.01 22.38
CA VAL A 77 -14.51 -5.29 21.48
C VAL A 77 -13.19 -4.99 22.20
N THR A 78 -12.26 -5.92 22.13
CA THR A 78 -10.86 -5.72 22.51
C THR A 78 -10.01 -5.79 21.26
N ILE A 79 -9.15 -4.80 21.05
CA ILE A 79 -8.17 -4.83 19.94
C ILE A 79 -6.79 -5.16 20.52
N ASP A 80 -6.22 -6.27 20.06
CA ASP A 80 -4.83 -6.65 20.29
C ASP A 80 -3.97 -6.03 19.18
N LEU A 81 -3.42 -4.85 19.47
CA LEU A 81 -2.59 -4.10 18.53
C LEU A 81 -1.16 -4.65 18.51
N GLN A 82 -0.71 -5.10 17.37
CA GLN A 82 0.60 -5.68 17.13
C GLN A 82 1.42 -4.78 16.20
N THR A 83 2.35 -4.01 16.76
CA THR A 83 3.24 -3.10 16.02
C THR A 83 4.56 -3.79 15.68
N TYR A 84 4.99 -3.67 14.44
CA TYR A 84 6.25 -4.23 13.92
C TYR A 84 7.07 -3.14 13.23
N GLY A 85 8.39 -3.30 13.21
CA GLY A 85 9.24 -2.51 12.31
C GLY A 85 9.00 -2.91 10.85
N TYR A 86 9.08 -1.94 9.94
CA TYR A 86 8.79 -2.12 8.52
C TYR A 86 9.58 -3.27 7.87
N ASP A 87 10.88 -3.36 8.15
CA ASP A 87 11.78 -4.35 7.53
C ASP A 87 11.39 -5.81 7.85
N ASP A 88 10.92 -6.05 9.08
CA ASP A 88 10.57 -7.39 9.56
C ASP A 88 9.10 -7.75 9.29
N TYR A 89 8.24 -6.76 9.15
CA TYR A 89 6.80 -6.92 9.09
C TYR A 89 6.35 -7.91 8.01
N PHE A 90 6.75 -7.68 6.76
CA PHE A 90 6.28 -8.50 5.63
C PHE A 90 6.79 -9.93 5.69
N THR A 91 7.98 -10.15 6.25
CA THR A 91 8.52 -11.49 6.49
C THR A 91 7.66 -12.24 7.51
N GLN A 92 7.32 -11.57 8.62
CA GLN A 92 6.47 -12.16 9.66
C GLN A 92 5.04 -12.38 9.20
N MET A 93 4.43 -11.41 8.49
CA MET A 93 3.08 -11.55 7.93
C MET A 93 3.00 -12.70 6.92
N THR A 94 3.98 -12.82 6.03
CA THR A 94 4.04 -13.94 5.07
C THR A 94 4.07 -15.28 5.79
N ALA A 95 4.85 -15.42 6.85
CA ALA A 95 4.92 -16.63 7.65
C ALA A 95 3.60 -16.92 8.38
N LYS A 96 3.01 -15.93 9.04
CA LYS A 96 1.73 -16.05 9.76
C LYS A 96 0.58 -16.46 8.83
N VAL A 97 0.42 -15.75 7.71
CA VAL A 97 -0.63 -16.01 6.72
C VAL A 97 -0.47 -17.41 6.10
N SER A 98 0.76 -17.78 5.71
CA SER A 98 1.04 -19.12 5.15
C SER A 98 0.85 -20.25 6.17
N GLY A 99 1.06 -19.95 7.45
CA GLY A 99 0.87 -20.88 8.56
C GLY A 99 -0.58 -20.95 9.09
N GLY A 100 -1.53 -20.22 8.50
CA GLY A 100 -2.92 -20.18 8.99
C GLY A 100 -3.09 -19.46 10.32
N GLN A 101 -2.18 -18.54 10.66
CA GLN A 101 -2.15 -17.75 11.88
C GLN A 101 -2.18 -16.24 11.56
N ALA A 102 -2.84 -15.87 10.46
CA ALA A 102 -3.02 -14.49 10.10
C ALA A 102 -3.74 -13.71 11.21
N PRO A 103 -3.35 -12.46 11.48
CA PRO A 103 -4.19 -11.57 12.26
C PRO A 103 -5.55 -11.37 11.59
N ASP A 104 -6.57 -10.96 12.37
CA ASP A 104 -7.91 -10.67 11.84
C ASP A 104 -7.88 -9.47 10.89
N VAL A 105 -7.10 -8.46 11.22
CA VAL A 105 -6.84 -7.27 10.40
C VAL A 105 -5.34 -7.02 10.34
N PHE A 106 -4.83 -6.65 9.18
CA PHE A 106 -3.42 -6.31 9.04
C PHE A 106 -3.19 -5.32 7.90
N GLU A 107 -2.16 -4.52 8.06
CA GLU A 107 -1.76 -3.49 7.11
C GLU A 107 -0.97 -4.12 5.95
N LEU A 108 -1.19 -3.63 4.73
CA LEU A 108 -0.40 -3.98 3.55
C LEU A 108 -0.09 -2.73 2.73
N ASP A 109 1.14 -2.64 2.25
CA ASP A 109 1.45 -1.75 1.16
C ASP A 109 0.96 -2.31 -0.19
N TYR A 110 0.92 -1.46 -1.21
CA TYR A 110 0.46 -1.86 -2.53
C TYR A 110 1.26 -3.02 -3.14
N GLN A 111 2.57 -3.05 -2.95
CA GLN A 111 3.44 -4.06 -3.56
C GLN A 111 3.13 -5.46 -3.02
N ASN A 112 2.92 -5.56 -1.72
CA ASN A 112 2.58 -6.82 -1.07
C ASN A 112 1.12 -7.21 -1.29
N PHE A 113 0.20 -6.23 -1.29
CA PHE A 113 -1.23 -6.45 -1.52
C PHE A 113 -1.52 -7.31 -2.75
N VAL A 114 -0.91 -6.98 -3.91
CA VAL A 114 -1.13 -7.70 -5.17
C VAL A 114 -0.84 -9.21 -5.03
N SER A 115 0.24 -9.56 -4.31
CA SER A 115 0.60 -10.95 -4.06
C SER A 115 -0.39 -11.68 -3.16
N TYR A 116 -0.86 -11.01 -2.10
CA TYR A 116 -1.82 -11.57 -1.14
C TYR A 116 -3.20 -11.77 -1.78
N ALA A 117 -3.68 -10.79 -2.54
CA ALA A 117 -4.94 -10.88 -3.27
C ALA A 117 -4.94 -12.05 -4.27
N LYS A 118 -3.90 -12.17 -5.10
CA LYS A 118 -3.75 -13.25 -6.08
C LYS A 118 -3.67 -14.66 -5.45
N LYS A 119 -3.18 -14.76 -4.23
CA LYS A 119 -3.10 -16.03 -3.48
C LYS A 119 -4.40 -16.37 -2.74
N GLY A 120 -5.41 -15.49 -2.79
CA GLY A 120 -6.66 -15.69 -2.05
C GLY A 120 -6.49 -15.61 -0.54
N ALA A 121 -5.49 -14.85 -0.07
CA ALA A 121 -5.19 -14.69 1.35
C ALA A 121 -5.98 -13.56 2.02
N LEU A 122 -6.75 -12.80 1.25
CA LEU A 122 -7.54 -11.66 1.71
C LEU A 122 -9.03 -11.94 1.54
N MET A 123 -9.83 -11.42 2.45
CA MET A 123 -11.29 -11.51 2.39
C MET A 123 -11.85 -10.38 1.51
N PRO A 124 -12.79 -10.66 0.58
CA PRO A 124 -13.55 -9.63 -0.13
C PRO A 124 -14.32 -8.72 0.83
N LEU A 125 -14.27 -7.41 0.60
CA LEU A 125 -14.92 -6.44 1.47
C LEU A 125 -16.22 -5.83 0.88
N ASP A 126 -16.53 -6.03 -0.40
CA ASP A 126 -17.66 -5.38 -1.09
C ASP A 126 -18.98 -5.55 -0.35
N ASP A 127 -19.30 -6.79 0.06
CA ASP A 127 -20.54 -7.09 0.77
C ASP A 127 -20.60 -6.42 2.15
N ILE A 128 -19.47 -6.36 2.85
CA ILE A 128 -19.35 -5.75 4.18
C ILE A 128 -19.51 -4.24 4.06
N LEU A 129 -18.75 -3.60 3.15
CA LEU A 129 -18.81 -2.17 2.91
C LEU A 129 -20.24 -1.72 2.55
N THR A 130 -20.92 -2.51 1.71
CA THR A 130 -22.30 -2.22 1.29
C THR A 130 -23.31 -2.44 2.43
N LYS A 131 -23.22 -3.57 3.14
CA LYS A 131 -24.16 -3.94 4.20
C LYS A 131 -24.09 -2.98 5.38
N ASP A 132 -22.88 -2.59 5.76
CA ASP A 132 -22.66 -1.72 6.91
C ASP A 132 -22.74 -0.23 6.53
N GLY A 133 -23.04 0.08 5.26
CA GLY A 133 -23.23 1.44 4.76
C GLY A 133 -21.98 2.31 4.87
N ILE A 134 -20.80 1.71 4.74
CA ILE A 134 -19.53 2.43 4.80
C ILE A 134 -19.42 3.37 3.60
N ASP A 135 -19.30 4.65 3.88
CA ASP A 135 -19.12 5.67 2.85
C ASP A 135 -17.68 5.64 2.33
N THR A 136 -17.49 4.99 1.20
CA THR A 136 -16.18 4.90 0.56
C THR A 136 -15.77 6.17 -0.20
N SER A 137 -16.68 7.14 -0.37
CA SER A 137 -16.38 8.42 -1.04
C SER A 137 -15.46 9.34 -0.22
N ILE A 138 -15.23 9.02 1.05
CA ILE A 138 -14.25 9.72 1.90
C ILE A 138 -12.81 9.43 1.51
N TYR A 139 -12.57 8.31 0.80
CA TYR A 139 -11.23 7.93 0.36
C TYR A 139 -10.89 8.55 -0.99
N ASN A 140 -9.60 8.78 -1.22
CA ASN A 140 -9.12 9.10 -2.56
C ASN A 140 -9.39 7.92 -3.51
N ASP A 141 -10.02 8.16 -4.65
CA ASP A 141 -10.44 7.11 -5.60
C ASP A 141 -9.27 6.22 -6.05
N MET A 142 -8.10 6.82 -6.30
CA MET A 142 -6.92 6.10 -6.75
C MET A 142 -6.35 5.21 -5.63
N ALA A 143 -6.32 5.73 -4.40
CA ALA A 143 -5.87 4.98 -3.24
C ALA A 143 -6.81 3.81 -2.93
N LEU A 144 -8.13 4.03 -2.98
CA LEU A 144 -9.11 2.96 -2.80
C LEU A 144 -8.97 1.87 -3.87
N LYS A 145 -8.88 2.29 -5.14
CA LYS A 145 -8.72 1.36 -6.28
C LYS A 145 -7.43 0.55 -6.21
N ALA A 146 -6.37 1.09 -5.63
CA ALA A 146 -5.10 0.37 -5.48
C ALA A 146 -5.23 -0.93 -4.69
N PHE A 147 -6.22 -1.02 -3.79
CA PHE A 147 -6.50 -2.22 -2.97
C PHE A 147 -7.68 -3.04 -3.49
N SER A 148 -7.93 -2.97 -4.79
CA SER A 148 -8.85 -3.86 -5.50
C SER A 148 -8.09 -4.75 -6.50
N ALA A 149 -8.61 -5.96 -6.72
CA ALA A 149 -8.09 -6.90 -7.71
C ALA A 149 -9.26 -7.58 -8.42
N ASP A 150 -9.20 -7.67 -9.74
CA ASP A 150 -10.25 -8.28 -10.57
C ASP A 150 -11.68 -7.74 -10.29
N GLY A 151 -11.77 -6.45 -9.95
CA GLY A 151 -13.04 -5.78 -9.65
C GLY A 151 -13.60 -6.04 -8.25
N VAL A 152 -12.83 -6.67 -7.36
CA VAL A 152 -13.19 -6.96 -5.97
C VAL A 152 -12.34 -6.11 -5.03
N GLN A 153 -12.95 -5.46 -4.04
CA GLN A 153 -12.26 -4.68 -3.03
C GLN A 153 -11.80 -5.57 -1.88
N TYR A 154 -10.52 -5.50 -1.51
CA TYR A 154 -9.91 -6.32 -0.45
C TYR A 154 -9.33 -5.50 0.70
N GLY A 155 -9.15 -4.21 0.54
CA GLY A 155 -8.64 -3.33 1.55
C GLY A 155 -9.18 -1.92 1.40
N VAL A 156 -9.14 -1.14 2.48
CA VAL A 156 -9.41 0.30 2.48
C VAL A 156 -8.12 1.03 2.81
N PRO A 157 -7.83 2.17 2.16
CA PRO A 157 -6.62 2.91 2.45
C PRO A 157 -6.73 3.61 3.81
N ASP A 158 -5.73 3.46 4.66
CA ASP A 158 -5.55 4.25 5.88
C ASP A 158 -4.71 5.49 5.61
N SER A 159 -3.74 5.37 4.70
CA SER A 159 -2.85 6.46 4.28
C SER A 159 -2.43 6.31 2.83
N PHE A 160 -1.97 7.41 2.24
CA PHE A 160 -1.26 7.41 0.97
C PHE A 160 -0.27 8.57 0.93
N SER A 161 0.78 8.43 0.12
CA SER A 161 1.76 9.48 -0.07
C SER A 161 1.81 9.95 -1.53
N ASN A 162 2.19 11.21 -1.70
CA ASN A 162 2.50 11.79 -3.00
C ASN A 162 3.97 12.17 -3.04
N VAL A 163 4.57 12.09 -4.22
CA VAL A 163 5.88 12.68 -4.47
C VAL A 163 5.68 14.12 -4.89
N VAL A 164 6.31 15.04 -4.18
CA VAL A 164 6.23 16.48 -4.42
C VAL A 164 7.63 17.07 -4.49
N LEU A 165 7.75 18.20 -5.19
CA LEU A 165 8.97 19.00 -5.17
C LEU A 165 8.95 19.88 -3.91
N ILE A 166 9.93 19.69 -3.04
CA ILE A 166 10.17 20.53 -1.88
C ILE A 166 11.30 21.49 -2.23
N TYR A 167 11.13 22.78 -1.94
CA TYR A 167 12.13 23.78 -2.25
C TYR A 167 12.39 24.73 -1.07
N ASN A 168 13.64 25.19 -0.96
CA ASN A 168 14.06 26.14 0.05
C ASN A 168 13.84 27.58 -0.47
N LYS A 169 12.88 28.31 0.12
CA LYS A 169 12.53 29.66 -0.30
C LYS A 169 13.67 30.66 -0.14
N ASP A 170 14.47 30.52 0.91
CA ASP A 170 15.58 31.44 1.16
C ASP A 170 16.66 31.34 0.09
N LEU A 171 16.90 30.12 -0.43
CA LEU A 171 17.84 29.93 -1.56
C LEU A 171 17.28 30.48 -2.87
N PHE A 172 15.98 30.39 -3.10
CA PHE A 172 15.31 31.01 -4.26
C PHE A 172 15.44 32.53 -4.19
N ASP A 173 15.15 33.12 -3.04
CA ASP A 173 15.26 34.56 -2.81
C ASP A 173 16.71 35.06 -2.98
N GLN A 174 17.69 34.32 -2.43
CA GLN A 174 19.12 34.65 -2.60
C GLN A 174 19.58 34.53 -4.05
N ALA A 175 19.06 33.58 -4.80
CA ALA A 175 19.37 33.43 -6.23
C ALA A 175 18.60 34.41 -7.12
N GLY A 176 17.64 35.17 -6.59
CA GLY A 176 16.81 36.12 -7.31
C GLY A 176 15.94 35.44 -8.38
N ILE A 177 15.36 34.30 -8.07
CA ILE A 177 14.50 33.52 -8.96
C ILE A 177 13.09 33.37 -8.36
N ASP A 178 12.10 33.36 -9.25
CA ASP A 178 10.71 33.14 -8.86
C ASP A 178 10.50 31.72 -8.34
N TYR A 179 9.54 31.56 -7.44
CA TYR A 179 9.18 30.24 -6.90
C TYR A 179 8.52 29.35 -7.96
N PRO A 180 8.59 28.00 -7.78
CA PRO A 180 7.94 27.06 -8.68
C PRO A 180 6.45 27.33 -8.82
N THR A 181 5.94 27.14 -10.04
CA THR A 181 4.53 27.21 -10.39
C THR A 181 4.05 25.85 -10.91
N ASP A 182 2.74 25.71 -11.07
CA ASP A 182 2.13 24.47 -11.60
C ASP A 182 2.54 24.16 -13.05
N ASP A 183 3.04 25.17 -13.78
CA ASP A 183 3.50 25.02 -15.17
C ASP A 183 4.99 24.63 -15.31
N TRP A 184 5.72 24.50 -14.18
CA TRP A 184 7.13 24.17 -14.20
C TRP A 184 7.41 22.83 -14.88
N LYS A 185 8.46 22.83 -15.69
CA LYS A 185 9.01 21.66 -16.39
C LYS A 185 10.40 21.34 -15.86
N TRP A 186 10.96 20.26 -16.34
CA TRP A 186 12.32 19.87 -15.95
C TRP A 186 13.38 20.91 -16.27
N GLU A 187 13.21 21.61 -17.42
CA GLU A 187 14.12 22.68 -17.83
C GLU A 187 14.08 23.87 -16.86
N ASP A 188 12.90 24.20 -16.32
CA ASP A 188 12.75 25.28 -15.35
C ASP A 188 13.42 24.91 -14.02
N ALA A 189 13.19 23.67 -13.56
CA ALA A 189 13.83 23.14 -12.35
C ALA A 189 15.35 23.11 -12.49
N MET A 190 15.87 22.71 -13.64
CA MET A 190 17.31 22.70 -13.91
C MET A 190 17.89 24.11 -13.94
N ALA A 191 17.22 25.05 -14.61
CA ALA A 191 17.67 26.44 -14.68
C ALA A 191 17.69 27.11 -13.29
N ALA A 192 16.73 26.77 -12.43
CA ALA A 192 16.72 27.20 -11.03
C ALA A 192 17.87 26.55 -10.25
N ALA A 193 18.06 25.24 -10.41
CA ALA A 193 19.12 24.49 -9.76
C ALA A 193 20.53 25.03 -10.07
N GLU A 194 20.81 25.38 -11.33
CA GLU A 194 22.07 25.98 -11.73
C GLU A 194 22.33 27.33 -11.07
N LYS A 195 21.29 28.19 -10.96
CA LYS A 195 21.40 29.47 -10.28
C LYS A 195 21.63 29.32 -8.78
N ILE A 196 20.93 28.40 -8.14
CA ILE A 196 21.14 28.09 -6.73
C ILE A 196 22.53 27.51 -6.50
N ARG A 197 22.99 26.61 -7.34
CA ARG A 197 24.35 26.05 -7.28
C ARG A 197 25.43 27.14 -7.33
N ALA A 198 25.20 28.22 -8.08
CA ALA A 198 26.13 29.31 -8.21
C ALA A 198 26.25 30.21 -6.95
N LEU A 199 25.39 30.01 -5.92
CA LEU A 199 25.44 30.79 -4.69
C LEU A 199 26.65 30.40 -3.79
N GLY A 200 27.18 29.19 -3.91
CA GLY A 200 28.33 28.77 -3.09
C GLY A 200 28.77 27.32 -3.34
N ASP A 201 30.01 27.04 -2.95
CA ASP A 201 30.63 25.72 -3.18
C ASP A 201 29.95 24.55 -2.45
N ASN A 202 29.30 24.81 -1.33
CA ASN A 202 28.59 23.83 -0.52
C ASN A 202 27.06 23.91 -0.68
N ILE A 203 26.57 24.68 -1.63
CA ILE A 203 25.14 24.81 -1.93
C ILE A 203 24.81 24.02 -3.18
N TYR A 204 23.91 23.06 -3.08
CA TYR A 204 23.43 22.28 -4.20
C TYR A 204 22.03 22.71 -4.60
N GLY A 205 21.80 22.77 -5.91
CA GLY A 205 20.55 23.29 -6.45
C GLY A 205 19.44 22.27 -6.60
N TYR A 206 19.78 21.00 -6.58
CA TYR A 206 18.82 19.91 -6.75
C TYR A 206 19.30 18.63 -6.10
N TYR A 207 18.35 17.77 -5.71
CA TYR A 207 18.61 16.39 -5.32
C TYR A 207 17.59 15.48 -5.98
N HIS A 208 18.05 14.58 -6.84
CA HIS A 208 17.23 13.64 -7.60
C HIS A 208 18.03 12.36 -7.83
N PRO A 209 18.08 11.45 -6.85
CA PRO A 209 18.94 10.28 -6.94
C PRO A 209 18.47 9.32 -8.03
N ILE A 210 19.40 8.54 -8.59
CA ILE A 210 19.07 7.43 -9.49
C ILE A 210 18.62 6.24 -8.64
N SER A 211 17.35 6.22 -8.30
CA SER A 211 16.69 5.10 -7.60
C SER A 211 15.51 4.59 -8.43
N PHE A 212 15.00 3.40 -8.12
CA PHE A 212 13.85 2.86 -8.84
C PHE A 212 12.62 3.77 -8.72
N ASN A 213 12.34 4.27 -7.52
CA ASN A 213 11.17 5.12 -7.28
C ASN A 213 11.25 6.45 -8.04
N GLU A 214 12.44 7.07 -8.05
CA GLU A 214 12.68 8.30 -8.79
C GLU A 214 12.63 8.05 -10.31
N PHE A 215 13.22 6.96 -10.79
CA PHE A 215 13.17 6.60 -12.19
C PHE A 215 11.75 6.33 -12.67
N TYR A 216 10.96 5.53 -11.91
CA TYR A 216 9.57 5.23 -12.26
C TYR A 216 8.72 6.51 -12.38
N LYS A 217 8.83 7.42 -11.41
CA LYS A 217 8.15 8.72 -11.43
C LYS A 217 8.54 9.54 -12.66
N THR A 218 9.83 9.64 -12.91
CA THR A 218 10.37 10.47 -13.99
C THR A 218 10.02 9.89 -15.37
N VAL A 219 10.00 8.57 -15.52
CA VAL A 219 9.47 7.86 -16.71
C VAL A 219 8.02 8.28 -16.98
N LYS A 220 7.17 8.28 -15.95
CA LYS A 220 5.77 8.70 -16.10
C LYS A 220 5.61 10.16 -16.49
N GLN A 221 6.46 11.04 -15.99
CA GLN A 221 6.50 12.45 -16.37
C GLN A 221 6.92 12.65 -17.84
N ASN A 222 7.80 11.78 -18.37
CA ASN A 222 8.24 11.81 -19.78
C ASN A 222 7.31 11.03 -20.72
N GLY A 223 6.14 10.60 -20.27
CA GLY A 223 5.16 9.88 -21.08
C GLY A 223 5.50 8.39 -21.30
N GLY A 224 6.54 7.88 -20.65
CA GLY A 224 6.93 6.49 -20.72
C GLY A 224 6.12 5.56 -19.80
N SER A 225 6.37 4.27 -19.90
CA SER A 225 5.81 3.25 -19.01
C SER A 225 6.81 2.11 -18.85
N LEU A 226 6.76 1.45 -17.67
CA LEU A 226 7.58 0.25 -17.42
C LEU A 226 6.95 -1.03 -17.96
N PHE A 227 5.64 -1.00 -18.20
CA PHE A 227 4.85 -2.11 -18.73
C PHE A 227 3.93 -1.62 -19.84
N ASN A 228 3.52 -2.53 -20.71
CA ASN A 228 2.41 -2.30 -21.62
C ASN A 228 1.07 -2.15 -20.85
N ASP A 229 -0.02 -1.77 -21.56
CA ASP A 229 -1.30 -1.43 -20.93
C ASP A 229 -1.96 -2.59 -20.17
N ASP A 230 -1.71 -3.82 -20.55
CA ASP A 230 -2.24 -5.03 -19.91
C ASP A 230 -1.28 -5.67 -18.87
N PHE A 231 -0.14 -5.04 -18.62
CA PHE A 231 0.89 -5.46 -17.66
C PHE A 231 1.49 -6.85 -17.94
N THR A 232 1.46 -7.29 -19.20
CA THR A 232 2.01 -8.59 -19.63
C THR A 232 3.44 -8.53 -20.11
N GLU A 233 3.92 -7.36 -20.55
CA GLU A 233 5.26 -7.15 -21.09
C GLU A 233 5.95 -5.98 -20.40
N PHE A 234 7.25 -6.15 -20.21
CA PHE A 234 8.13 -5.14 -19.63
C PHE A 234 8.71 -4.27 -20.75
N THR A 235 8.52 -2.96 -20.67
CA THR A 235 8.84 -2.00 -21.74
C THR A 235 9.96 -1.03 -21.35
N MET A 236 10.99 -1.51 -20.63
CA MET A 236 12.08 -0.65 -20.14
C MET A 236 12.96 -0.05 -21.24
N ASP A 237 13.02 -0.67 -22.39
CA ASP A 237 13.90 -0.32 -23.53
C ASP A 237 13.24 0.63 -24.54
N THR A 238 12.12 1.26 -24.18
CA THR A 238 11.52 2.28 -25.04
C THR A 238 12.35 3.56 -25.08
N PRO A 239 12.29 4.32 -26.20
CA PRO A 239 13.04 5.57 -26.33
C PRO A 239 12.80 6.54 -25.16
N GLU A 240 11.57 6.69 -24.70
CA GLU A 240 11.16 7.59 -23.60
C GLU A 240 11.82 7.19 -22.28
N ASN A 241 11.92 5.88 -22.03
CA ASN A 241 12.56 5.35 -20.81
C ASN A 241 14.06 5.52 -20.84
N ILE A 242 14.69 5.28 -22.01
CA ILE A 242 16.12 5.49 -22.22
C ILE A 242 16.46 6.96 -22.07
N GLU A 243 15.68 7.87 -22.68
CA GLU A 243 15.84 9.31 -22.55
C GLU A 243 15.74 9.76 -21.09
N THR A 244 14.76 9.24 -20.37
CA THR A 244 14.56 9.52 -18.93
C THR A 244 15.79 9.10 -18.12
N LEU A 245 16.28 7.90 -18.29
CA LEU A 245 17.47 7.44 -17.58
C LEU A 245 18.71 8.26 -17.94
N GLN A 246 18.86 8.60 -19.22
CA GLN A 246 19.96 9.43 -19.69
C GLN A 246 19.89 10.84 -19.07
N TYR A 247 18.70 11.43 -18.98
CA TYR A 247 18.48 12.71 -18.32
C TYR A 247 18.91 12.66 -16.84
N MET A 248 18.51 11.64 -16.09
CA MET A 248 18.88 11.47 -14.69
C MET A 248 20.41 11.30 -14.52
N VAL A 249 21.05 10.51 -15.39
CA VAL A 249 22.50 10.33 -15.39
C VAL A 249 23.23 11.63 -15.74
N ASP A 250 22.75 12.35 -16.75
CA ASP A 250 23.33 13.63 -17.17
C ASP A 250 23.21 14.70 -16.09
N MET A 251 22.08 14.75 -15.41
CA MET A 251 21.87 15.65 -14.26
C MET A 251 22.89 15.39 -13.16
N GLN A 252 23.12 14.13 -12.79
CA GLN A 252 24.07 13.77 -11.75
C GLN A 252 25.53 13.97 -12.17
N GLN A 253 25.89 13.64 -13.43
CA GLN A 253 27.27 13.58 -13.84
C GLN A 253 27.78 14.82 -14.59
N LYS A 254 26.90 15.60 -15.22
CA LYS A 254 27.31 16.69 -16.11
C LYS A 254 27.02 18.07 -15.57
N THR A 255 25.99 18.24 -14.73
CA THR A 255 25.51 19.57 -14.35
C THR A 255 26.10 20.09 -13.05
N ASN A 256 26.66 19.22 -12.22
CA ASN A 256 27.18 19.58 -10.88
C ASN A 256 26.18 20.30 -9.96
N VAL A 257 24.86 20.18 -10.24
CA VAL A 257 23.81 20.77 -9.40
C VAL A 257 23.45 19.90 -8.21
N MET A 258 23.86 18.64 -8.24
CA MET A 258 23.64 17.64 -7.19
C MET A 258 24.93 17.29 -6.47
N PRO A 259 24.88 16.94 -5.17
CA PRO A 259 26.03 16.36 -4.50
C PRO A 259 26.31 14.94 -5.01
N THR A 260 27.59 14.55 -5.00
CA THR A 260 27.97 13.14 -5.21
C THR A 260 27.76 12.34 -3.91
N GLU A 261 27.70 11.01 -4.00
CA GLU A 261 27.64 10.12 -2.85
C GLU A 261 28.76 10.39 -1.83
N GLU A 262 29.98 10.70 -2.32
CA GLU A 262 31.12 11.05 -1.48
C GLU A 262 30.88 12.37 -0.73
N GLN A 263 30.29 13.36 -1.38
CA GLN A 263 29.99 14.67 -0.77
C GLN A 263 28.84 14.57 0.23
N MET A 264 27.90 13.67 0.03
CA MET A 264 26.81 13.41 0.98
C MET A 264 27.32 12.74 2.26
N ALA A 265 28.41 12.02 2.21
CA ALA A 265 29.04 11.38 3.38
C ALA A 265 28.07 10.49 4.20
N GLY A 266 27.10 9.88 3.54
CA GLY A 266 26.07 9.04 4.16
C GLY A 266 24.86 9.78 4.71
N MET A 267 24.74 11.09 4.48
CA MET A 267 23.51 11.85 4.79
C MET A 267 22.37 11.44 3.85
N GLY A 268 21.16 11.38 4.39
CA GLY A 268 19.94 11.20 3.60
C GLY A 268 19.47 12.49 2.95
N ASP A 269 18.42 12.41 2.16
CA ASP A 269 17.79 13.54 1.48
C ASP A 269 17.28 14.62 2.45
N TRP A 270 16.66 14.21 3.56
CA TRP A 270 16.22 15.14 4.60
C TRP A 270 17.38 15.86 5.30
N ASP A 271 18.43 15.12 5.66
CA ASP A 271 19.61 15.71 6.27
C ASP A 271 20.26 16.74 5.34
N LEU A 272 20.30 16.46 4.03
CA LEU A 272 20.79 17.38 3.02
C LEU A 272 19.94 18.63 2.88
N PHE A 273 18.61 18.50 3.05
CA PHE A 273 17.69 19.63 2.93
C PHE A 273 17.72 20.53 4.16
N GLU A 274 17.92 19.94 5.35
CA GLU A 274 17.92 20.65 6.64
C GLU A 274 19.29 21.25 7.02
N SER A 275 20.39 20.83 6.34
CA SER A 275 21.78 21.28 6.65
C SER A 275 22.23 22.61 5.93
#